data_ccfcebc0d14b37d67ff72bc9aad5c25e
#
_entry.id   ccfcebc0d14b37d67ff72bc9aad5c25e
#
_cell.length_a   1.000
_cell.length_b   1.000
_cell.length_c   1.000
_cell.angle_alpha   90.00
_cell.angle_beta   90.00
_cell.angle_gamma   90.00
#
_symmetry.space_group_name_H-M   'P 1'
#
loop_
_entity.id
_entity.type
_entity.pdbx_description
1 polymer ?
#
loop_
_entity_poly.entity_id
_entity_poly.type
_entity_poly.pdbx_seq_one_letter_code
_entity_poly.pdbx_strand_id
1 'polypeptide(L)'
;MRITVSQIRQARALLRMSQEQLAKAAGIARPTLSEIENGKTVPHESTAEAIRAALERRGIVFMDSERPTCYFDEAKAEIHT
;
A
#
# COMPACT_ATOMS: atom_id res chain seq x y z
N MET A 1 11.55 -5.10 -4.75
CA MET A 1 10.48 -5.93 -4.18
C MET A 1 9.12 -5.44 -4.66
N ARG A 2 8.31 -6.36 -5.11
CA ARG A 2 6.96 -6.04 -5.56
C ARG A 2 5.96 -6.39 -4.45
N ILE A 3 5.17 -5.41 -4.02
CA ILE A 3 4.19 -5.68 -2.98
C ILE A 3 2.98 -6.43 -3.55
N THR A 4 2.34 -7.23 -2.69
CA THR A 4 1.17 -8.01 -3.06
C THR A 4 -0.11 -7.29 -2.66
N VAL A 5 -1.23 -7.72 -3.23
CA VAL A 5 -2.56 -7.22 -2.85
C VAL A 5 -2.79 -7.41 -1.35
N SER A 6 -2.40 -8.57 -0.83
CA SER A 6 -2.52 -8.86 0.61
C SER A 6 -1.77 -7.84 1.46
N GLN A 7 -0.55 -7.49 1.06
CA GLN A 7 0.24 -6.50 1.78
C GLN A 7 -0.40 -5.11 1.73
N ILE A 8 -0.97 -4.73 0.59
CA ILE A 8 -1.67 -3.44 0.47
C ILE A 8 -2.83 -3.38 1.46
N ARG A 9 -3.63 -4.44 1.51
CA ARG A 9 -4.77 -4.50 2.43
C ARG A 9 -4.32 -4.51 3.89
N GLN A 10 -3.28 -5.27 4.21
CA GLN A 10 -2.73 -5.29 5.56
C GLN A 10 -2.25 -3.90 5.98
N ALA A 11 -1.52 -3.23 5.09
CA ALA A 11 -1.00 -1.89 5.38
C ALA A 11 -2.12 -0.89 5.61
N ARG A 12 -3.16 -0.92 4.77
CA ARG A 12 -4.31 -0.04 4.97
C ARG A 12 -4.98 -0.30 6.33
N ALA A 13 -5.13 -1.57 6.69
CA ALA A 13 -5.74 -1.93 7.97
C ALA A 13 -4.90 -1.41 9.14
N LEU A 14 -3.58 -1.59 9.07
CA LEU A 14 -2.67 -1.10 10.11
C LEU A 14 -2.76 0.42 10.29
N LEU A 15 -2.89 1.14 9.18
CA LEU A 15 -2.96 2.60 9.19
C LEU A 15 -4.38 3.13 9.32
N ARG A 16 -5.38 2.26 9.30
CA ARG A 16 -6.80 2.63 9.28
C ARG A 16 -7.10 3.58 8.11
N MET A 17 -6.50 3.29 6.97
CA MET A 17 -6.70 4.05 5.74
C MET A 17 -7.80 3.45 4.88
N SER A 18 -8.66 4.32 4.35
CA SER A 18 -9.63 3.90 3.35
C SER A 18 -8.94 3.76 1.99
N GLN A 19 -9.61 3.10 1.04
CA GLN A 19 -9.13 3.05 -0.34
C GLN A 19 -9.00 4.45 -0.92
N GLU A 20 -9.95 5.32 -0.62
CA GLU A 20 -9.91 6.70 -1.11
C GLU A 20 -8.67 7.44 -0.62
N GLN A 21 -8.37 7.30 0.67
CA GLN A 21 -7.19 7.94 1.25
C GLN A 21 -5.90 7.42 0.64
N LEU A 22 -5.79 6.11 0.46
CA LEU A 22 -4.59 5.53 -0.15
C LEU A 22 -4.47 5.91 -1.62
N ALA A 23 -5.56 5.86 -2.38
CA ALA A 23 -5.56 6.24 -3.78
C ALA A 23 -5.08 7.69 -3.94
N LYS A 24 -5.60 8.59 -3.10
CA LYS A 24 -5.19 9.99 -3.12
C LYS A 24 -3.71 10.13 -2.78
N ALA A 25 -3.24 9.42 -1.77
CA ALA A 25 -1.84 9.48 -1.35
C ALA A 25 -0.90 8.94 -2.43
N ALA A 26 -1.33 7.94 -3.18
CA ALA A 26 -0.54 7.34 -4.26
C ALA A 26 -0.72 8.06 -5.61
N GLY A 27 -1.64 9.02 -5.69
CA GLY A 27 -1.89 9.76 -6.92
C GLY A 27 -2.60 8.95 -8.00
N ILE A 28 -3.43 8.00 -7.60
CA ILE A 28 -4.21 7.17 -8.53
C ILE A 28 -5.70 7.32 -8.24
N ALA A 29 -6.53 6.94 -9.21
CA ALA A 29 -7.98 6.97 -9.03
C ALA A 29 -8.42 5.86 -8.09
N ARG A 30 -9.41 6.12 -7.24
CA ARG A 30 -9.93 5.12 -6.32
C ARG A 30 -10.43 3.86 -7.03
N PRO A 31 -11.16 3.95 -8.16
CA PRO A 31 -11.58 2.75 -8.88
C PRO A 31 -10.40 1.88 -9.32
N THR A 32 -9.28 2.50 -9.70
CA THR A 32 -8.07 1.78 -10.07
C THR A 32 -7.54 0.96 -8.89
N LEU A 33 -7.47 1.59 -7.71
CA LEU A 33 -7.02 0.89 -6.51
C LEU A 33 -7.97 -0.25 -6.14
N SER A 34 -9.27 -0.01 -6.27
CA SER A 34 -10.27 -1.05 -6.00
C SER A 34 -10.09 -2.26 -6.90
N GLU A 35 -9.86 -2.05 -8.18
CA GLU A 35 -9.62 -3.14 -9.12
C GLU A 35 -8.34 -3.92 -8.80
N ILE A 36 -7.30 -3.21 -8.39
CA ILE A 36 -6.05 -3.84 -7.97
C ILE A 36 -6.29 -4.71 -6.74
N GLU A 37 -6.97 -4.18 -5.73
CA GLU A 37 -7.23 -4.91 -4.49
C GLU A 37 -8.18 -6.09 -4.67
N ASN A 38 -9.02 -6.05 -5.69
CA ASN A 38 -9.92 -7.15 -6.01
C ASN A 38 -9.30 -8.17 -6.97
N GLY A 39 -8.05 -7.97 -7.36
CA GLY A 39 -7.36 -8.89 -8.25
C GLY A 39 -7.81 -8.83 -9.70
N LYS A 40 -8.57 -7.80 -10.09
CA LYS A 40 -9.09 -7.66 -11.46
C LYS A 40 -8.04 -7.18 -12.44
N THR A 41 -7.02 -6.51 -11.95
CA THR A 41 -5.95 -5.98 -12.79
C THR A 41 -4.63 -6.07 -12.04
N VAL A 42 -3.56 -6.25 -12.81
CA VAL A 42 -2.20 -6.20 -12.29
C VAL A 42 -1.70 -4.78 -12.51
N PRO A 43 -1.30 -4.07 -11.46
CA PRO A 43 -0.85 -2.69 -11.62
C PRO A 43 0.45 -2.61 -12.41
N HIS A 44 0.62 -1.53 -13.15
CA HIS A 44 1.91 -1.22 -13.74
C HIS A 44 2.93 -1.02 -12.62
N GLU A 45 4.20 -1.26 -12.94
CA GLU A 45 5.25 -1.13 -11.96
C GLU A 45 5.29 0.25 -11.30
N SER A 46 5.07 1.31 -12.09
CA SER A 46 5.03 2.67 -11.58
C SER A 46 3.88 2.88 -10.59
N THR A 47 2.72 2.27 -10.86
CA THR A 47 1.57 2.35 -9.97
C THR A 47 1.84 1.60 -8.68
N ALA A 48 2.41 0.39 -8.78
CA ALA A 48 2.76 -0.41 -7.61
C ALA A 48 3.78 0.34 -6.73
N GLU A 49 4.78 0.97 -7.34
CA GLU A 49 5.77 1.77 -6.62
C GLU A 49 5.14 2.99 -5.94
N ALA A 50 4.19 3.65 -6.61
CA ALA A 50 3.50 4.79 -6.02
C ALA A 50 2.71 4.39 -4.77
N ILE A 51 2.03 3.24 -4.82
CA ILE A 51 1.29 2.70 -3.69
C ILE A 51 2.26 2.35 -2.56
N ARG A 52 3.34 1.65 -2.89
CA ARG A 52 4.35 1.25 -1.92
C ARG A 52 4.96 2.47 -1.23
N ALA A 53 5.38 3.45 -2.00
CA ALA A 53 5.99 4.66 -1.47
C ALA A 53 5.04 5.41 -0.53
N ALA A 54 3.76 5.51 -0.90
CA ALA A 54 2.76 6.16 -0.07
C ALA A 54 2.61 5.49 1.29
N LEU A 55 2.69 4.17 1.32
CA LEU A 55 2.57 3.40 2.56
C LEU A 55 3.85 3.44 3.38
N GLU A 56 5.01 3.33 2.73
CA GLU A 56 6.30 3.40 3.41
C GLU A 56 6.52 4.74 4.09
N ARG A 57 6.09 5.82 3.44
CA ARG A 57 6.20 7.15 4.04
C ARG A 57 5.37 7.31 5.29
N ARG A 58 4.40 6.43 5.50
CA ARG A 58 3.55 6.42 6.69
C ARG A 58 3.96 5.37 7.72
N GLY A 59 5.14 4.79 7.53
CA GLY A 59 5.73 3.88 8.50
C GLY A 59 5.52 2.40 8.24
N ILE A 60 4.98 2.03 7.09
CA ILE A 60 4.83 0.62 6.76
C ILE A 60 6.16 0.06 6.27
N VAL A 61 6.54 -1.09 6.83
CA VAL A 61 7.70 -1.85 6.42
C VAL A 61 7.22 -3.15 5.80
N PHE A 62 7.56 -3.36 4.53
CA PHE A 62 7.17 -4.57 3.81
C PHE A 62 8.20 -5.66 3.96
N MET A 63 7.72 -6.87 4.24
CA MET A 63 8.56 -8.05 4.41
C MET A 63 8.45 -8.94 3.19
N ASP A 64 9.60 -9.23 2.58
CA ASP A 64 9.68 -10.14 1.45
C ASP A 64 10.07 -11.53 1.97
N SER A 65 9.08 -12.37 2.17
CA SER A 65 9.26 -13.71 2.72
C SER A 65 8.29 -14.66 2.03
N GLU A 66 8.32 -15.95 2.43
CA GLU A 66 7.38 -16.94 1.89
C GLU A 66 5.92 -16.52 2.07
N ARG A 67 5.64 -15.78 3.14
CA ARG A 67 4.34 -15.18 3.38
C ARG A 67 4.52 -13.67 3.40
N PRO A 68 4.29 -13.00 2.26
CA PRO A 68 4.46 -11.54 2.22
C PRO A 68 3.58 -10.86 3.28
N THR A 69 4.22 -10.11 4.15
CA THR A 69 3.54 -9.37 5.22
C THR A 69 4.09 -7.96 5.31
N CYS A 70 3.52 -7.18 6.21
CA CYS A 70 4.05 -5.87 6.53
C CYS A 70 3.76 -5.55 7.99
N TYR A 71 4.46 -4.56 8.53
CA TYR A 71 4.19 -4.07 9.87
C TYR A 71 4.37 -2.55 9.89
N PHE A 72 3.87 -1.94 10.94
CA PHE A 72 3.98 -0.49 11.12
C PHE A 72 5.13 -0.18 12.08
N ASP A 73 5.98 0.76 11.66
CA ASP A 73 7.07 1.26 12.50
C ASP A 73 6.95 2.79 12.55
N GLU A 74 6.50 3.30 13.68
CA GLU A 74 6.28 4.73 13.88
C GLU A 74 7.57 5.54 13.64
N ALA A 75 8.71 4.97 14.00
CA ALA A 75 9.99 5.67 13.83
C ALA A 75 10.33 5.93 12.36
N LYS A 76 9.76 5.16 11.44
CA LYS A 76 9.99 5.32 10.00
C LYS A 76 8.94 6.17 9.32
N ALA A 77 7.89 6.55 10.02
CA ALA A 77 6.82 7.36 9.44
C ALA A 77 7.29 8.80 9.24
N GLU A 78 7.22 9.28 8.01
CA GLU A 78 7.49 10.68 7.68
C GLU A 78 6.19 11.48 7.74
N ILE A 79 5.07 10.81 7.52
CA ILE A 79 3.74 11.40 7.52
C ILE A 79 2.90 10.65 8.54
N HIS A 80 2.26 11.39 9.42
CA HIS A 80 1.33 10.82 10.41
C HIS A 80 -0.09 11.11 9.97
N THR A 81 -0.83 10.05 9.76
CA THR A 81 -2.21 10.16 9.28
C THR A 81 -3.18 10.00 10.44
#